data_2014cac22ddce56e1e9f7c9abdddaa5c
#
_entry.id   2014cac22ddce56e1e9f7c9abdddaa5c
#
_cell.length_a   1.000
_cell.length_b   1.000
_cell.length_c   1.000
_cell.angle_alpha   90.00
_cell.angle_beta   90.00
_cell.angle_gamma   90.00
#
_symmetry.space_group_name_H-M   'P 1'
#
loop_
_entity.id
_entity.type
_entity.pdbx_description
1 polymer ?
#
loop_
_entity_poly.entity_id
_entity_poly.type
_entity_poly.pdbx_seq_one_letter_code
_entity_poly.pdbx_strand_id
1 'polypeptide(L)'
;EIMPSLVGSEMCIRDRNNYVQQRLGAWNGDEGDILYQTQQSLYSIASGGLTGLGIGNSRQKHLWLPEASNDFIFSVLCEELGFIGAVICMGLFAALIIQGVIIALNSPDYFGTMLGIGIMSQIAWQTMIHIAVVTNVAPNTGISLPFFSSGGTSLMMLLGEMGIVLSVSRQADAR
;
A
#
# COMPACT_ATOMS: atom_id res chain seq x y z
N GLU A 1 -33.09 7.56 28.68
CA GLU A 1 -31.87 6.68 28.61
C GLU A 1 -31.36 6.33 27.19
N ILE A 2 -31.97 6.90 26.14
CA ILE A 2 -31.57 6.65 24.73
C ILE A 2 -30.58 7.73 24.19
N MET A 3 -30.44 8.85 24.89
CA MET A 3 -29.61 9.97 24.45
C MET A 3 -28.08 9.75 24.38
N PRO A 4 -27.43 8.95 25.25
CA PRO A 4 -25.95 8.78 25.18
C PRO A 4 -25.46 8.03 23.94
N SER A 5 -26.27 7.12 23.38
CA SER A 5 -25.85 6.33 22.20
C SER A 5 -25.92 7.12 20.89
N LEU A 6 -26.88 8.05 20.79
CA LEU A 6 -27.02 8.93 19.62
C LEU A 6 -25.90 9.98 19.57
N VAL A 7 -25.53 10.54 20.72
CA VAL A 7 -24.40 11.50 20.81
C VAL A 7 -23.09 10.84 20.40
N GLY A 8 -22.87 9.60 20.79
CA GLY A 8 -21.68 8.85 20.37
C GLY A 8 -21.63 8.58 18.87
N SER A 9 -22.74 8.25 18.23
CA SER A 9 -22.82 8.00 16.81
C SER A 9 -22.65 9.27 15.96
N GLU A 10 -23.24 10.39 16.36
CA GLU A 10 -23.05 11.70 15.71
C GLU A 10 -21.62 12.20 15.85
N MET A 11 -20.98 11.99 17.00
CA MET A 11 -19.59 12.36 17.24
C MET A 11 -18.64 11.56 16.32
N CYS A 12 -18.85 10.25 16.17
CA CYS A 12 -18.07 9.41 15.27
C CYS A 12 -18.26 9.79 13.78
N ILE A 13 -19.46 10.19 13.37
CA ILE A 13 -19.75 10.63 11.99
C ILE A 13 -19.10 11.98 11.72
N ARG A 14 -19.13 12.89 12.68
CA ARG A 14 -18.54 14.23 12.59
C ARG A 14 -17.01 14.15 12.52
N ASP A 15 -16.38 13.29 13.34
CA ASP A 15 -14.95 13.06 13.31
C ASP A 15 -14.50 12.45 11.99
N ARG A 16 -15.29 11.53 11.42
CA ARG A 16 -15.01 10.95 10.09
C ARG A 16 -15.07 12.00 8.98
N ASN A 17 -16.04 12.90 9.01
CA ASN A 17 -16.13 13.96 8.01
C ASN A 17 -14.98 14.95 8.14
N ASN A 18 -14.59 15.34 9.34
CA ASN A 18 -13.43 16.20 9.58
C ASN A 18 -12.12 15.53 9.09
N TYR A 19 -11.96 14.23 9.33
CA TYR A 19 -10.82 13.45 8.90
C TYR A 19 -10.69 13.39 7.36
N VAL A 20 -11.81 13.15 6.66
CA VAL A 20 -11.82 13.15 5.19
C VAL A 20 -11.56 14.55 4.63
N GLN A 21 -12.15 15.60 5.23
CA GLN A 21 -11.91 16.97 4.82
C GLN A 21 -10.45 17.40 5.02
N GLN A 22 -9.83 17.03 6.13
CA GLN A 22 -8.41 17.30 6.38
C GLN A 22 -7.50 16.64 5.33
N ARG A 23 -7.78 15.41 4.92
CA ARG A 23 -6.99 14.70 3.89
C ARG A 23 -7.19 15.32 2.50
N LEU A 24 -8.41 15.71 2.16
CA LEU A 24 -8.70 16.40 0.91
C LEU A 24 -8.13 17.82 0.90
N GLY A 25 -8.19 18.54 2.02
CA GLY A 25 -7.60 19.86 2.19
C GLY A 25 -6.08 19.81 2.03
N ALA A 26 -5.42 18.87 2.68
CA ALA A 26 -3.97 18.66 2.54
C ALA A 26 -3.56 18.34 1.09
N TRP A 27 -4.37 17.60 0.35
CA TRP A 27 -4.13 17.35 -1.08
C TRP A 27 -4.30 18.60 -1.94
N ASN A 28 -5.23 19.49 -1.56
CA ASN A 28 -5.44 20.80 -2.22
C ASN A 28 -4.42 21.87 -1.81
N GLY A 29 -3.55 21.58 -0.83
CA GLY A 29 -2.50 22.51 -0.38
C GLY A 29 -2.81 23.27 0.90
N ASP A 30 -3.86 22.89 1.64
CA ASP A 30 -4.12 23.47 2.96
C ASP A 30 -3.04 23.01 3.97
N GLU A 31 -2.55 23.94 4.79
CA GLU A 31 -1.50 23.68 5.78
C GLU A 31 -1.93 22.63 6.81
N GLY A 32 -1.09 21.62 7.04
CA GLY A 32 -1.32 20.59 8.05
C GLY A 32 -0.25 19.49 8.04
N ASP A 33 -0.25 18.66 9.06
CA ASP A 33 0.70 17.55 9.23
C ASP A 33 0.68 16.56 8.05
N ILE A 34 -0.46 16.38 7.43
CA ILE A 34 -0.63 15.46 6.28
C ILE A 34 0.06 16.02 5.04
N LEU A 35 -0.03 17.34 4.80
CA LEU A 35 0.69 18.01 3.72
C LEU A 35 2.20 17.89 3.92
N TYR A 36 2.66 18.09 5.16
CA TYR A 36 4.07 17.94 5.52
C TYR A 36 4.58 16.51 5.21
N GLN A 37 3.83 15.46 5.61
CA GLN A 37 4.18 14.06 5.33
C GLN A 37 4.28 13.79 3.83
N THR A 38 3.32 14.29 3.06
CA THR A 38 3.31 14.11 1.59
C THR A 38 4.48 14.83 0.93
N GLN A 39 4.80 16.04 1.36
CA GLN A 39 5.97 16.78 0.86
C GLN A 39 7.28 16.05 1.21
N GLN A 40 7.43 15.54 2.43
CA GLN A 40 8.61 14.76 2.82
C GLN A 40 8.74 13.46 2.02
N SER A 41 7.63 12.81 1.69
CA SER A 41 7.62 11.66 0.78
C SER A 41 8.15 12.00 -0.60
N LEU A 42 7.73 13.14 -1.18
CA LEU A 42 8.23 13.61 -2.48
C LEU A 42 9.71 14.00 -2.41
N TYR A 43 10.16 14.63 -1.32
CA TYR A 43 11.58 14.91 -1.11
C TYR A 43 12.43 13.65 -1.00
N SER A 44 11.93 12.59 -0.30
CA SER A 44 12.57 11.28 -0.27
C SER A 44 12.78 10.72 -1.67
N ILE A 45 11.74 10.70 -2.50
CA ILE A 45 11.82 10.20 -3.87
C ILE A 45 12.82 11.02 -4.70
N ALA A 46 12.78 12.37 -4.56
CA ALA A 46 13.67 13.26 -5.31
C ALA A 46 15.13 13.12 -4.87
N SER A 47 15.39 12.90 -3.57
CA SER A 47 16.75 12.75 -3.03
C SER A 47 17.43 11.45 -3.44
N GLY A 48 16.64 10.38 -3.72
CA GLY A 48 17.16 9.08 -4.14
C GLY A 48 17.84 9.11 -5.52
N GLY A 49 17.45 10.02 -6.42
CA GLY A 49 18.02 10.10 -7.76
C GLY A 49 17.89 8.77 -8.54
N LEU A 50 18.88 8.45 -9.40
CA LEU A 50 18.86 7.23 -10.20
C LEU A 50 19.35 6.01 -9.42
N THR A 51 20.39 6.14 -8.61
CA THR A 51 21.09 5.02 -7.97
C THR A 51 20.83 4.88 -6.47
N GLY A 52 20.11 5.83 -5.88
CA GLY A 52 19.86 5.85 -4.44
C GLY A 52 21.04 6.33 -3.59
N LEU A 53 20.77 6.55 -2.31
CA LEU A 53 21.79 6.93 -1.30
C LEU A 53 22.47 5.70 -0.67
N GLY A 54 22.01 4.50 -1.00
CA GLY A 54 22.47 3.24 -0.41
C GLY A 54 21.58 2.76 0.73
N ILE A 55 21.56 1.44 0.92
CA ILE A 55 20.73 0.77 1.93
C ILE A 55 21.14 1.23 3.33
N GLY A 56 20.18 1.67 4.13
CA GLY A 56 20.38 2.15 5.50
C GLY A 56 20.81 3.59 5.64
N ASN A 57 21.06 4.33 4.55
CA ASN A 57 21.48 5.74 4.56
C ASN A 57 20.33 6.72 4.34
N SER A 58 19.08 6.27 4.44
CA SER A 58 17.92 7.16 4.35
C SER A 58 17.96 8.19 5.48
N ARG A 59 17.93 9.47 5.12
CA ARG A 59 17.90 10.60 6.06
C ARG A 59 16.50 10.85 6.58
N GLN A 60 15.49 10.60 5.75
CA GLN A 60 14.09 10.86 6.06
C GLN A 60 13.55 9.87 7.09
N LYS A 61 13.98 8.61 7.06
CA LYS A 61 13.56 7.56 7.98
C LYS A 61 13.84 7.87 9.46
N HIS A 62 14.95 8.56 9.74
CA HIS A 62 15.43 8.76 11.11
C HIS A 62 15.01 10.09 11.74
N LEU A 63 14.68 11.12 10.95
CA LEU A 63 14.55 12.48 11.46
C LEU A 63 13.27 13.24 11.09
N TRP A 64 12.61 12.91 9.97
CA TRP A 64 11.59 13.80 9.39
C TRP A 64 10.27 13.18 9.00
N LEU A 65 10.18 11.86 8.82
CA LEU A 65 8.97 11.21 8.33
C LEU A 65 8.30 10.42 9.45
N PRO A 66 7.23 10.94 10.10
CA PRO A 66 6.39 10.16 10.98
C PRO A 66 5.70 9.06 10.17
N GLU A 67 5.55 7.84 10.71
CA GLU A 67 4.94 6.68 10.05
C GLU A 67 5.66 6.19 8.77
N ALA A 68 6.98 6.49 8.63
CA ALA A 68 7.80 6.09 7.48
C ALA A 68 7.78 4.56 7.22
N SER A 69 7.56 3.77 8.25
CA SER A 69 7.55 2.29 8.18
C SER A 69 6.23 1.70 7.68
N ASN A 70 5.15 2.47 7.65
CA ASN A 70 3.82 1.99 7.29
C ASN A 70 3.36 2.53 5.93
N ASP A 71 3.02 3.81 5.89
CA ASP A 71 2.29 4.40 4.77
C ASP A 71 3.22 4.94 3.67
N PHE A 72 4.48 5.21 3.99
CA PHE A 72 5.45 5.82 3.07
C PHE A 72 6.69 4.94 2.83
N ILE A 73 6.58 3.62 3.05
CA ILE A 73 7.71 2.69 2.87
C ILE A 73 8.28 2.73 1.45
N PHE A 74 7.44 2.96 0.44
CA PHE A 74 7.86 3.06 -0.96
C PHE A 74 8.74 4.30 -1.21
N SER A 75 8.47 5.44 -0.55
CA SER A 75 9.33 6.63 -0.68
C SER A 75 10.71 6.40 -0.07
N VAL A 76 10.78 5.69 1.06
CA VAL A 76 12.06 5.29 1.67
C VAL A 76 12.82 4.34 0.75
N LEU A 77 12.13 3.38 0.12
CA LEU A 77 12.72 2.48 -0.85
C LEU A 77 13.29 3.25 -2.06
N CYS A 78 12.57 4.26 -2.54
CA CYS A 78 13.05 5.13 -3.62
C CYS A 78 14.28 5.96 -3.19
N GLU A 79 14.37 6.40 -1.93
CA GLU A 79 15.52 7.13 -1.40
C GLU A 79 16.76 6.21 -1.30
N GLU A 80 16.61 5.01 -0.78
CA GLU A 80 17.72 4.08 -0.56
C GLU A 80 18.23 3.42 -1.85
N LEU A 81 17.32 2.93 -2.70
CA LEU A 81 17.64 2.17 -3.92
C LEU A 81 17.55 3.01 -5.21
N GLY A 82 17.05 4.23 -5.11
CA GLY A 82 16.87 5.11 -6.25
C GLY A 82 15.75 4.68 -7.19
N PHE A 83 15.69 5.35 -8.33
CA PHE A 83 14.71 5.07 -9.37
C PHE A 83 14.80 3.63 -9.91
N ILE A 84 16.03 3.11 -10.05
CA ILE A 84 16.28 1.73 -10.54
C ILE A 84 15.66 0.73 -9.57
N GLY A 85 15.84 0.90 -8.26
CA GLY A 85 15.26 0.03 -7.25
C GLY A 85 13.73 0.08 -7.23
N ALA A 86 13.15 1.29 -7.40
CA ALA A 86 11.71 1.46 -7.52
C ALA A 86 11.13 0.69 -8.73
N VAL A 87 11.77 0.79 -9.90
CA VAL A 87 11.35 0.07 -11.12
C VAL A 87 11.46 -1.44 -10.95
N ILE A 88 12.54 -1.94 -10.32
CA ILE A 88 12.70 -3.37 -10.03
C ILE A 88 11.60 -3.86 -9.09
N CYS A 89 11.33 -3.12 -8.01
CA CYS A 89 10.28 -3.46 -7.06
C CYS A 89 8.89 -3.52 -7.74
N MET A 90 8.57 -2.52 -8.56
CA MET A 90 7.34 -2.49 -9.36
C MET A 90 7.27 -3.67 -10.34
N GLY A 91 8.38 -4.01 -10.99
CA GLY A 91 8.48 -5.15 -11.89
C GLY A 91 8.22 -6.48 -11.17
N LEU A 92 8.72 -6.64 -9.94
CA LEU A 92 8.46 -7.82 -9.13
C LEU A 92 6.98 -7.94 -8.74
N PHE A 93 6.33 -6.84 -8.34
CA PHE A 93 4.88 -6.84 -8.10
C PHE A 93 4.08 -7.18 -9.34
N ALA A 94 4.42 -6.59 -10.49
CA ALA A 94 3.77 -6.91 -11.76
C ALA A 94 3.94 -8.38 -12.14
N ALA A 95 5.15 -8.93 -11.99
CA ALA A 95 5.42 -10.34 -12.25
C ALA A 95 4.62 -11.25 -11.31
N LEU A 96 4.54 -10.92 -10.02
CA LEU A 96 3.75 -11.68 -9.04
C LEU A 96 2.27 -11.68 -9.42
N ILE A 97 1.70 -10.52 -9.76
CA ILE A 97 0.30 -10.39 -10.14
C ILE A 97 0.01 -11.17 -11.42
N ILE A 98 0.85 -11.03 -12.46
CA ILE A 98 0.68 -11.73 -13.73
C ILE A 98 0.74 -13.25 -13.52
N GLN A 99 1.73 -13.75 -12.78
CA GLN A 99 1.86 -15.17 -12.49
C GLN A 99 0.67 -15.69 -11.68
N GLY A 100 0.22 -14.94 -10.67
CA GLY A 100 -0.95 -15.32 -9.87
C GLY A 100 -2.24 -15.39 -10.70
N VAL A 101 -2.44 -14.47 -11.65
CA VAL A 101 -3.58 -14.51 -12.58
C VAL A 101 -3.48 -15.71 -13.53
N ILE A 102 -2.29 -16.02 -14.07
CA ILE A 102 -2.09 -17.19 -14.93
C ILE A 102 -2.40 -18.48 -14.17
N ILE A 103 -1.94 -18.61 -12.92
CA ILE A 103 -2.24 -19.75 -12.05
C ILE A 103 -3.77 -19.88 -11.84
N ALA A 104 -4.42 -18.76 -11.53
CA ALA A 104 -5.87 -18.76 -11.31
C ALA A 104 -6.66 -19.18 -12.56
N LEU A 105 -6.26 -18.73 -13.75
CA LEU A 105 -6.91 -19.08 -15.02
C LEU A 105 -6.71 -20.55 -15.40
N ASN A 106 -5.62 -21.16 -14.99
CA ASN A 106 -5.33 -22.59 -15.24
C ASN A 106 -5.92 -23.53 -14.18
N SER A 107 -6.67 -23.00 -13.21
CA SER A 107 -7.33 -23.81 -12.19
C SER A 107 -8.38 -24.74 -12.81
N PRO A 108 -8.48 -26.02 -12.38
CA PRO A 108 -9.50 -26.94 -12.86
C PRO A 108 -10.91 -26.59 -12.36
N ASP A 109 -10.99 -25.87 -11.25
CA ASP A 109 -12.24 -25.54 -10.59
C ASP A 109 -12.61 -24.06 -10.76
N TYR A 110 -13.87 -23.79 -11.11
CA TYR A 110 -14.40 -22.43 -11.24
C TYR A 110 -14.24 -21.61 -9.95
N PHE A 111 -14.39 -22.25 -8.80
CA PHE A 111 -14.22 -21.61 -7.50
C PHE A 111 -12.76 -21.17 -7.28
N GLY A 112 -11.79 -22.02 -7.60
CA GLY A 112 -10.37 -21.71 -7.51
C GLY A 112 -9.99 -20.53 -8.44
N THR A 113 -10.51 -20.50 -9.66
CA THR A 113 -10.31 -19.40 -10.61
C THR A 113 -10.82 -18.07 -10.06
N MET A 114 -12.06 -18.02 -9.60
CA MET A 114 -12.68 -16.80 -9.07
C MET A 114 -11.96 -16.29 -7.82
N LEU A 115 -11.60 -17.21 -6.92
CA LEU A 115 -10.88 -16.88 -5.69
C LEU A 115 -9.47 -16.34 -5.99
N GLY A 116 -8.72 -16.98 -6.88
CA GLY A 116 -7.38 -16.57 -7.26
C GLY A 116 -7.37 -15.20 -7.97
N ILE A 117 -8.29 -14.97 -8.90
CA ILE A 117 -8.42 -13.65 -9.57
C ILE A 117 -8.81 -12.58 -8.55
N GLY A 118 -9.72 -12.88 -7.60
CA GLY A 118 -10.11 -11.95 -6.54
C GLY A 118 -8.91 -11.49 -5.70
N ILE A 119 -8.10 -12.43 -5.21
CA ILE A 119 -6.89 -12.15 -4.42
C ILE A 119 -5.89 -11.32 -5.23
N MET A 120 -5.60 -11.71 -6.48
CA MET A 120 -4.64 -10.99 -7.31
C MET A 120 -5.11 -9.57 -7.65
N SER A 121 -6.41 -9.38 -7.90
CA SER A 121 -6.98 -8.05 -8.16
C SER A 121 -6.92 -7.15 -6.93
N GLN A 122 -7.11 -7.69 -5.73
CA GLN A 122 -6.96 -6.95 -4.47
C GLN A 122 -5.52 -6.46 -4.29
N ILE A 123 -4.52 -7.34 -4.46
CA ILE A 123 -3.10 -6.99 -4.35
C ILE A 123 -2.71 -5.95 -5.41
N ALA A 124 -3.17 -6.10 -6.65
CA ALA A 124 -2.92 -5.16 -7.71
C ALA A 124 -3.47 -3.77 -7.39
N TRP A 125 -4.73 -3.70 -6.96
CA TRP A 125 -5.40 -2.45 -6.62
C TRP A 125 -4.75 -1.75 -5.43
N GLN A 126 -4.41 -2.51 -4.38
CA GLN A 126 -3.72 -1.98 -3.20
C GLN A 126 -2.35 -1.40 -3.55
N THR A 127 -1.57 -2.09 -4.38
CA THR A 127 -0.27 -1.61 -4.86
C THR A 127 -0.41 -0.33 -5.69
N MET A 128 -1.38 -0.28 -6.61
CA MET A 128 -1.63 0.92 -7.44
C MET A 128 -2.03 2.13 -6.61
N ILE A 129 -2.96 1.96 -5.65
CA ILE A 129 -3.39 3.06 -4.78
C ILE A 129 -2.21 3.55 -3.93
N HIS A 130 -1.42 2.63 -3.35
CA HIS A 130 -0.27 3.02 -2.54
C HIS A 130 0.72 3.89 -3.33
N ILE A 131 1.05 3.50 -4.56
CA ILE A 131 1.94 4.27 -5.43
C ILE A 131 1.33 5.63 -5.76
N ALA A 132 0.03 5.69 -6.09
CA ALA A 132 -0.66 6.93 -6.39
C ALA A 132 -0.66 7.91 -5.20
N VAL A 133 -0.78 7.40 -3.97
CA VAL A 133 -0.70 8.20 -2.75
C VAL A 133 0.71 8.73 -2.52
N VAL A 134 1.74 7.87 -2.61
CA VAL A 134 3.14 8.24 -2.38
C VAL A 134 3.64 9.24 -3.41
N THR A 135 3.15 9.18 -4.65
CA THR A 135 3.45 10.14 -5.73
C THR A 135 2.54 11.38 -5.72
N ASN A 136 1.68 11.52 -4.71
CA ASN A 136 0.72 12.64 -4.58
C ASN A 136 -0.28 12.78 -5.74
N VAL A 137 -0.53 11.70 -6.47
CA VAL A 137 -1.59 11.64 -7.51
C VAL A 137 -2.97 11.45 -6.86
N ALA A 138 -3.01 10.77 -5.71
CA ALA A 138 -4.21 10.54 -4.92
C ALA A 138 -4.04 11.07 -3.48
N PRO A 139 -5.13 11.46 -2.80
CA PRO A 139 -5.08 11.88 -1.42
C PRO A 139 -4.59 10.75 -0.51
N ASN A 140 -3.91 11.10 0.58
CA ASN A 140 -3.40 10.11 1.53
C ASN A 140 -4.54 9.29 2.14
N THR A 141 -4.56 7.97 1.86
CA THR A 141 -5.60 7.03 2.31
C THR A 141 -5.15 6.14 3.46
N GLY A 142 -3.86 6.13 3.82
CA GLY A 142 -3.32 5.24 4.85
C GLY A 142 -3.28 3.76 4.43
N ILE A 143 -3.29 3.47 3.12
CA ILE A 143 -3.17 2.11 2.60
C ILE A 143 -1.69 1.77 2.46
N SER A 144 -1.25 0.77 3.20
CA SER A 144 0.14 0.31 3.19
C SER A 144 0.47 -0.56 1.98
N LEU A 145 1.75 -0.58 1.58
CA LEU A 145 2.25 -1.44 0.51
C LEU A 145 2.15 -2.92 0.93
N PRO A 146 1.58 -3.82 0.09
CA PRO A 146 1.55 -5.25 0.38
C PRO A 146 2.96 -5.80 0.65
N PHE A 147 3.09 -6.71 1.62
CA PHE A 147 4.33 -7.38 2.05
C PHE A 147 5.41 -6.49 2.69
N PHE A 148 5.40 -5.18 2.50
CA PHE A 148 6.43 -4.26 3.01
C PHE A 148 6.01 -3.52 4.28
N SER A 149 4.71 -3.48 4.59
CA SER A 149 4.21 -2.80 5.77
C SER A 149 4.56 -3.55 7.06
N SER A 150 4.84 -2.81 8.12
CA SER A 150 5.08 -3.33 9.47
C SER A 150 3.82 -3.86 10.17
N GLY A 151 2.64 -3.81 9.54
CA GLY A 151 1.39 -4.31 10.10
C GLY A 151 1.36 -5.84 10.18
N GLY A 152 1.60 -6.42 11.35
CA GLY A 152 1.64 -7.89 11.53
C GLY A 152 0.35 -8.60 11.10
N THR A 153 -0.81 -8.01 11.35
CA THR A 153 -2.11 -8.57 10.95
C THR A 153 -2.33 -8.54 9.44
N SER A 154 -1.96 -7.45 8.77
CA SER A 154 -2.09 -7.33 7.32
C SER A 154 -1.13 -8.30 6.59
N LEU A 155 0.09 -8.45 7.09
CA LEU A 155 1.06 -9.41 6.55
C LEU A 155 0.56 -10.86 6.71
N MET A 156 -0.01 -11.21 7.87
CA MET A 156 -0.56 -12.54 8.11
C MET A 156 -1.72 -12.86 7.16
N MET A 157 -2.63 -11.90 6.91
CA MET A 157 -3.72 -12.06 5.95
C MET A 157 -3.19 -12.25 4.52
N LEU A 158 -2.25 -11.42 4.07
CA LEU A 158 -1.64 -11.52 2.75
C LEU A 158 -0.92 -12.85 2.54
N LEU A 159 -0.20 -13.34 3.54
CA LEU A 159 0.45 -14.66 3.48
C LEU A 159 -0.58 -15.79 3.40
N GLY A 160 -1.71 -15.67 4.13
CA GLY A 160 -2.84 -16.61 4.02
C GLY A 160 -3.45 -16.61 2.61
N GLU A 161 -3.69 -15.44 2.03
CA GLU A 161 -4.19 -15.28 0.66
C GLU A 161 -3.24 -15.90 -0.36
N MET A 162 -1.92 -15.67 -0.23
CA MET A 162 -0.91 -16.30 -1.09
C MET A 162 -0.85 -17.81 -0.91
N GLY A 163 -1.07 -18.33 0.32
CA GLY A 163 -1.19 -19.75 0.60
C GLY A 163 -2.36 -20.40 -0.15
N ILE A 164 -3.50 -19.71 -0.26
CA ILE A 164 -4.65 -20.16 -1.04
C ILE A 164 -4.30 -20.24 -2.53
N VAL A 165 -3.66 -19.19 -3.09
CA VAL A 165 -3.23 -19.18 -4.49
C VAL A 165 -2.25 -20.31 -4.80
N LEU A 166 -1.31 -20.61 -3.89
CA LEU A 166 -0.40 -21.75 -4.01
C LEU A 166 -1.13 -23.10 -3.95
N SER A 167 -2.17 -23.21 -3.12
CA SER A 167 -3.01 -24.40 -3.07
C SER A 167 -3.74 -24.64 -4.39
N VAL A 168 -4.26 -23.58 -5.01
CA VAL A 168 -4.89 -23.64 -6.34
C VAL A 168 -3.87 -24.07 -7.41
N SER A 169 -2.64 -23.54 -7.37
CA SER A 169 -1.55 -23.93 -8.29
C SER A 169 -1.26 -25.43 -8.23
N ARG A 170 -1.17 -26.01 -7.03
CA ARG A 170 -0.93 -27.45 -6.87
C ARG A 170 -2.03 -28.32 -7.48
N GLN A 171 -3.27 -27.86 -7.47
CA GLN A 171 -4.38 -28.59 -8.10
C GLN A 171 -4.35 -28.48 -9.63
N ALA A 172 -3.82 -27.37 -10.17
CA ALA A 172 -3.65 -27.21 -11.60
C ALA A 172 -2.53 -28.10 -12.16
N ASP A 173 -1.42 -28.28 -11.44
CA ASP A 173 -0.29 -29.13 -11.85
C ASP A 173 -0.54 -30.64 -11.67
N ALA A 174 -1.54 -31.02 -10.89
CA ALA A 174 -1.84 -32.45 -10.60
C ALA A 174 -2.61 -33.15 -11.74
N ARG A 175 -2.83 -32.52 -12.89
CA ARG A 175 -3.45 -33.05 -14.10
C ARG A 175 -2.47 -33.02 -15.28
#